data_7348b1ab38a4fe22c8de404e46bff1e6
#
_entry.id   7348b1ab38a4fe22c8de404e46bff1e6
#
_cell.length_a   1.000
_cell.length_b   1.000
_cell.length_c   1.000
_cell.angle_alpha   90.00
_cell.angle_beta   90.00
_cell.angle_gamma   90.00
#
_symmetry.space_group_name_H-M   'P 1'
#
loop_
_entity.id
_entity.type
_entity.pdbx_description
1 polymer ?
#
loop_
_entity_poly.entity_id
_entity_poly.type
_entity_poly.pdbx_seq_one_letter_code
_entity_poly.pdbx_strand_id
1 'polypeptide(L)'
;MAQPVLAQIAQIGNRWNISGDIVIGAVPALLEVSKALSITDNTTVDFAKVTDVDTSTISLIFEWKRRAQKENQALKFVNLPANLTTWTQLYGVAEIIN
;
A
#
# COMPACT_ATOMS: atom_id res chain seq x y z
N MET A 1 5.38 -13.73 -24.52
CA MET A 1 5.29 -13.98 -23.08
C MET A 1 4.92 -12.68 -22.38
N ALA A 2 3.84 -12.70 -21.64
CA ALA A 2 3.40 -11.50 -20.92
C ALA A 2 4.35 -11.22 -19.75
N GLN A 3 4.81 -9.99 -19.66
CA GLN A 3 5.57 -9.56 -18.48
C GLN A 3 4.61 -9.12 -17.39
N PRO A 4 4.96 -9.33 -16.10
CA PRO A 4 4.13 -8.82 -15.03
C PRO A 4 4.02 -7.30 -15.12
N VAL A 5 2.84 -6.78 -14.85
CA VAL A 5 2.61 -5.34 -14.81
C VAL A 5 3.11 -4.86 -13.46
N LEU A 6 4.18 -4.09 -13.45
CA LEU A 6 4.74 -3.53 -12.22
C LEU A 6 3.73 -2.59 -11.57
N ALA A 7 3.76 -2.57 -10.25
CA ALA A 7 2.85 -1.74 -9.48
C ALA A 7 3.03 -0.27 -9.79
N GLN A 8 1.92 0.43 -9.87
CA GLN A 8 1.84 1.87 -10.07
C GLN A 8 0.92 2.46 -9.02
N ILE A 9 1.11 3.73 -8.72
CA ILE A 9 0.29 4.45 -7.77
C ILE A 9 -0.06 5.81 -8.36
N ALA A 10 -1.34 6.19 -8.24
CA ALA A 10 -1.82 7.48 -8.69
C ALA A 10 -2.72 8.09 -7.63
N GLN A 11 -2.52 9.37 -7.35
CA GLN A 11 -3.36 10.10 -6.40
C GLN A 11 -4.46 10.84 -7.16
N ILE A 12 -5.70 10.61 -6.74
CA ILE A 12 -6.87 11.35 -7.21
C ILE A 12 -7.59 11.88 -5.97
N GLY A 13 -7.49 13.18 -5.74
CA GLY A 13 -8.02 13.79 -4.53
C GLY A 13 -7.33 13.22 -3.29
N ASN A 14 -8.09 12.68 -2.35
CA ASN A 14 -7.56 12.07 -1.13
C ASN A 14 -7.42 10.55 -1.24
N ARG A 15 -7.39 10.01 -2.47
CA ARG A 15 -7.32 8.57 -2.69
C ARG A 15 -6.06 8.20 -3.47
N TRP A 16 -5.31 7.27 -2.93
CA TRP A 16 -4.16 6.67 -3.60
C TRP A 16 -4.62 5.36 -4.23
N ASN A 17 -4.64 5.29 -5.56
CA ASN A 17 -5.04 4.08 -6.27
C ASN A 17 -3.79 3.32 -6.70
N ILE A 18 -3.63 2.11 -6.19
CA ILE A 18 -2.51 1.24 -6.55
C ILE A 18 -3.02 0.20 -7.55
N SER A 19 -2.20 -0.11 -8.54
CA SER A 19 -2.52 -1.13 -9.55
C SER A 19 -1.28 -1.94 -9.88
N GLY A 20 -1.48 -3.16 -10.40
CA GLY A 20 -0.40 -4.04 -10.82
C GLY A 20 0.11 -4.94 -9.68
N ASP A 21 1.31 -5.49 -9.87
CA ASP A 21 1.89 -6.46 -8.96
C ASP A 21 2.83 -5.78 -7.96
N ILE A 22 2.55 -5.93 -6.67
CA ILE A 22 3.43 -5.45 -5.61
C ILE A 22 4.31 -6.60 -5.16
N VAL A 23 5.50 -6.66 -5.72
CA VAL A 23 6.52 -7.65 -5.37
C VAL A 23 7.74 -6.93 -4.81
N ILE A 24 8.65 -7.68 -4.20
CA ILE A 24 9.78 -7.10 -3.47
C ILE A 24 10.57 -6.08 -4.30
N GLY A 25 10.74 -6.35 -5.59
CA GLY A 25 11.46 -5.45 -6.49
C GLY A 25 10.73 -4.15 -6.80
N ALA A 26 9.41 -4.08 -6.55
CA ALA A 26 8.60 -2.88 -6.81
C ALA A 26 8.51 -1.95 -5.60
N VAL A 27 8.79 -2.44 -4.39
CA VAL A 27 8.59 -1.68 -3.16
C VAL A 27 9.42 -0.40 -3.11
N PRO A 28 10.73 -0.40 -3.44
CA PRO A 28 11.51 0.85 -3.41
C PRO A 28 10.95 1.90 -4.36
N ALA A 29 10.52 1.50 -5.57
CA ALA A 29 9.98 2.45 -6.54
C ALA A 29 8.65 3.02 -6.05
N LEU A 30 7.77 2.19 -5.46
CA LEU A 30 6.51 2.67 -4.91
C LEU A 30 6.73 3.65 -3.76
N LEU A 31 7.67 3.36 -2.87
CA LEU A 31 8.01 4.28 -1.78
C LEU A 31 8.50 5.61 -2.32
N GLU A 32 9.36 5.58 -3.34
CA GLU A 32 9.91 6.81 -3.93
C GLU A 32 8.82 7.65 -4.58
N VAL A 33 7.95 7.04 -5.38
CA VAL A 33 6.83 7.74 -6.03
C VAL A 33 5.88 8.32 -4.98
N SER A 34 5.59 7.55 -3.93
CA SER A 34 4.64 7.98 -2.90
C SER A 34 5.12 9.18 -2.09
N LYS A 35 6.42 9.46 -2.05
CA LYS A 35 6.94 10.66 -1.38
C LYS A 35 6.39 11.95 -1.96
N ALA A 36 6.05 11.95 -3.24
CA ALA A 36 5.46 13.10 -3.91
C ALA A 36 3.95 13.23 -3.66
N LEU A 37 3.33 12.21 -3.07
CA LEU A 37 1.89 12.20 -2.82
C LEU A 37 1.58 12.80 -1.44
N SER A 38 0.42 13.45 -1.34
CA SER A 38 -0.01 14.09 -0.10
C SER A 38 -0.78 13.11 0.79
N ILE A 39 -0.55 13.19 2.09
CA ILE A 39 -1.38 12.51 3.09
C ILE A 39 -2.16 13.58 3.83
N THR A 40 -3.49 13.45 3.82
CA THR A 40 -4.40 14.34 4.56
C THR A 40 -5.18 13.51 5.57
N ASP A 41 -6.05 14.15 6.36
CA ASP A 41 -6.82 13.47 7.42
C ASP A 41 -7.68 12.32 6.91
N ASN A 42 -8.04 12.32 5.62
CA ASN A 42 -8.95 11.33 5.05
C ASN A 42 -8.32 10.58 3.86
N THR A 43 -7.01 10.47 3.84
CA THR A 43 -6.35 9.76 2.73
C THR A 43 -6.65 8.27 2.80
N THR A 44 -7.09 7.71 1.68
CA THR A 44 -7.41 6.29 1.53
C THR A 44 -6.48 5.68 0.50
N VAL A 45 -5.84 4.56 0.86
CA VAL A 45 -5.02 3.77 -0.07
C VAL A 45 -5.85 2.57 -0.53
N ASP A 46 -6.11 2.50 -1.83
CA ASP A 46 -7.00 1.52 -2.42
C ASP A 46 -6.21 0.47 -3.20
N PHE A 47 -6.36 -0.80 -2.81
CA PHE A 47 -5.69 -1.93 -3.44
C PHE A 47 -6.58 -2.69 -4.43
N ALA A 48 -7.75 -2.14 -4.79
CA ALA A 48 -8.72 -2.86 -5.62
C ALA A 48 -8.15 -3.32 -6.98
N LYS A 49 -7.20 -2.58 -7.53
CA LYS A 49 -6.60 -2.89 -8.83
C LYS A 49 -5.24 -3.59 -8.72
N VAL A 50 -4.85 -3.97 -7.53
CA VAL A 50 -3.63 -4.75 -7.32
C VAL A 50 -3.91 -6.19 -7.74
N THR A 51 -3.05 -6.74 -8.59
CA THR A 51 -3.24 -8.07 -9.17
C THR A 51 -2.53 -9.16 -8.38
N ASP A 52 -1.35 -8.87 -7.83
CA ASP A 52 -0.61 -9.82 -7.01
C ASP A 52 0.21 -9.08 -5.97
N VAL A 53 0.45 -9.74 -4.84
CA VAL A 53 1.26 -9.20 -3.74
C VAL A 53 2.14 -10.30 -3.16
N ASP A 54 3.29 -9.88 -2.60
CA ASP A 54 4.06 -10.75 -1.72
C ASP A 54 4.16 -10.10 -0.33
N THR A 55 4.87 -10.76 0.58
CA THR A 55 4.95 -10.28 1.97
C THR A 55 5.66 -8.94 2.11
N SER A 56 6.42 -8.50 1.12
CA SER A 56 7.06 -7.17 1.15
C SER A 56 6.03 -6.04 1.17
N THR A 57 4.79 -6.30 0.74
CA THR A 57 3.70 -5.33 0.80
C THR A 57 3.40 -4.91 2.23
N ILE A 58 3.60 -5.81 3.20
CA ILE A 58 3.40 -5.50 4.62
C ILE A 58 4.38 -4.40 5.05
N SER A 59 5.65 -4.51 4.66
CA SER A 59 6.65 -3.48 4.95
C SER A 59 6.30 -2.14 4.31
N LEU A 60 5.79 -2.17 3.09
CA LEU A 60 5.35 -0.97 2.39
C LEU A 60 4.23 -0.25 3.17
N ILE A 61 3.24 -1.01 3.62
CA ILE A 61 2.12 -0.46 4.41
C ILE A 61 2.64 0.15 5.71
N PHE A 62 3.57 -0.52 6.39
CA PHE A 62 4.14 0.00 7.64
C PHE A 62 4.90 1.31 7.40
N GLU A 63 5.64 1.43 6.32
CA GLU A 63 6.36 2.67 6.01
C GLU A 63 5.39 3.83 5.76
N TRP A 64 4.30 3.58 5.05
CA TRP A 64 3.27 4.59 4.83
C TRP A 64 2.58 4.99 6.13
N LYS A 65 2.28 4.01 6.98
CA LYS A 65 1.68 4.31 8.30
C LYS A 65 2.62 5.11 9.17
N ARG A 66 3.91 4.78 9.16
CA ARG A 66 4.92 5.53 9.90
C ARG A 66 4.97 6.98 9.43
N ARG A 67 4.93 7.19 8.12
CA ARG A 67 4.90 8.54 7.56
C ARG A 67 3.66 9.30 8.01
N ALA A 68 2.50 8.66 7.93
CA ALA A 68 1.24 9.29 8.35
C ALA A 68 1.30 9.71 9.81
N GLN A 69 1.83 8.86 10.69
CA GLN A 69 2.00 9.19 12.10
C GLN A 69 2.92 10.40 12.31
N LYS A 70 4.02 10.48 11.57
CA LYS A 70 4.93 11.62 11.64
C LYS A 70 4.26 12.92 11.22
N GLU A 71 3.34 12.85 10.28
CA GLU A 71 2.60 14.00 9.77
C GLU A 71 1.31 14.27 10.55
N ASN A 72 1.05 13.52 11.62
CA ASN A 72 -0.16 13.60 12.43
C ASN A 72 -1.43 13.41 11.59
N GLN A 73 -1.38 12.49 10.62
CA GLN A 73 -2.49 12.22 9.72
C GLN A 73 -2.95 10.78 9.85
N ALA A 74 -4.21 10.52 9.51
CA ALA A 74 -4.76 9.17 9.46
C ALA A 74 -4.67 8.65 8.02
N LEU A 75 -4.30 7.38 7.88
CA LEU A 75 -4.22 6.73 6.59
C LEU A 75 -5.05 5.44 6.65
N LYS A 76 -5.98 5.30 5.71
CA LYS A 76 -6.89 4.16 5.67
C LYS A 76 -6.55 3.27 4.48
N PHE A 77 -6.55 1.96 4.69
CA PHE A 77 -6.30 0.97 3.64
C PHE A 77 -7.59 0.23 3.34
N VAL A 78 -7.96 0.13 2.08
CA VAL A 78 -9.19 -0.53 1.64
C VAL A 78 -8.91 -1.52 0.52
N ASN A 79 -9.80 -2.49 0.38
CA ASN A 79 -9.75 -3.52 -0.66
C ASN A 79 -8.43 -4.29 -0.66
N LEU A 80 -7.94 -4.63 0.52
CA LEU A 80 -6.72 -5.43 0.66
C LEU A 80 -6.91 -6.81 0.01
N PRO A 81 -5.92 -7.29 -0.75
CA PRO A 81 -5.99 -8.66 -1.27
C PRO A 81 -6.14 -9.69 -0.15
N ALA A 82 -6.86 -10.77 -0.42
CA ALA A 82 -7.17 -11.78 0.59
C ALA A 82 -5.93 -12.42 1.20
N ASN A 83 -4.90 -12.71 0.38
CA ASN A 83 -3.65 -13.29 0.87
C ASN A 83 -2.91 -12.32 1.79
N LEU A 84 -2.95 -11.02 1.50
CA LEU A 84 -2.34 -10.01 2.37
C LEU A 84 -3.04 -9.99 3.73
N THR A 85 -4.36 -10.03 3.76
CA THR A 85 -5.14 -10.10 4.99
C THR A 85 -4.77 -11.34 5.80
N THR A 86 -4.63 -12.49 5.14
CA THR A 86 -4.22 -13.74 5.79
C THR A 86 -2.84 -13.61 6.42
N TRP A 87 -1.87 -13.05 5.70
CA TRP A 87 -0.51 -12.89 6.21
C TRP A 87 -0.46 -11.93 7.41
N THR A 88 -1.22 -10.84 7.37
CA THR A 88 -1.24 -9.90 8.50
C THR A 88 -1.82 -10.53 9.76
N GLN A 89 -2.80 -11.41 9.61
CA GLN A 89 -3.33 -12.19 10.74
C GLN A 89 -2.30 -13.19 11.28
N LEU A 90 -1.62 -13.91 10.38
CA LEU A 90 -0.60 -14.88 10.77
C LEU A 90 0.55 -14.23 11.54
N TYR A 91 0.97 -13.05 11.13
CA TYR A 91 2.08 -12.34 11.78
C TYR A 91 1.64 -11.48 12.95
N GLY A 92 0.35 -11.46 13.28
CA GLY A 92 -0.18 -10.68 14.39
C GLY A 92 -0.14 -9.17 14.19
N VAL A 93 -0.17 -8.71 12.94
CA VAL A 93 -0.05 -7.28 12.61
C VAL A 93 -1.32 -6.70 12.00
N ALA A 94 -2.41 -7.46 11.95
CA ALA A 94 -3.65 -7.01 11.34
C ALA A 94 -4.20 -5.73 12.01
N GLU A 95 -4.08 -5.61 13.32
CA GLU A 95 -4.55 -4.43 14.06
C GLU A 95 -3.74 -3.19 13.72
N ILE A 96 -2.47 -3.34 13.36
CA ILE A 96 -1.61 -2.21 13.02
C ILE A 96 -1.99 -1.65 11.64
N ILE A 97 -2.45 -2.51 10.74
CA ILE A 97 -2.80 -2.11 9.37
C ILE A 97 -4.19 -1.47 9.32
N ASN A 98 -5.07 -1.88 10.17
CA ASN A 98 -6.44 -1.32 10.17
C ASN A 98 -6.57 -0.17 11.16
#